data_502a17321ca1a87754fb79bcbfcb9ba3
#
_entry.id   502a17321ca1a87754fb79bcbfcb9ba3
#
_cell.length_a   1.000
_cell.length_b   1.000
_cell.length_c   1.000
_cell.angle_alpha   90.00
_cell.angle_beta   90.00
_cell.angle_gamma   90.00
#
_symmetry.space_group_name_H-M   'P 1'
#
loop_
_entity.id
_entity.type
_entity.pdbx_description
1 polymer ?
#
loop_
_entity_poly.entity_id
_entity_poly.type
_entity_poly.pdbx_seq_one_letter_code
_entity_poly.pdbx_strand_id
1 'polypeptide(L)'
;MRNVSIGVCGLMATAVMGLGAQSRPAASVPTDGPVLYENARLIPGDGGAVIERAAVLVDQQMITRVGAAGSFAVPAATTRIDLTGKTIMPALIATHVHPGFQQGLSYSATNYTRETVVSDLARALYFGVSVVQSMGIESGDLLYQMRDEPVTGRPHGARLQVTGRGIGSPNAGPGGAAYAGIAYEVTTEEQGRNAVAELASRRVDMVKIWVDDRNGRAPKLSAPLYRAIIDESHRRQLRVIAHVFYHVDAVDLVDAGIDAFAHLVRDTVMDDALVAAIVKKNVAVMGNLTTPLKPTFATLPSWLAAGDPMATLLGAAVAPPVLARMRAYYDQRDPKVVEGARQRYAILQRSLAKLNAAGARIVLGADTGLEDHPFGFAEQLELQAMVEAGMAPAQAIVAATSRAAAFLNLRDTGVLRAGKRADFLVLDANPLADITNTRRISRLVIGGAEVDRPSLIPLMR
;
A
#
# COMPACT_ATOMS: atom_id res chain seq x y z
N MET A 1 -17.74 50.58 -68.90
CA MET A 1 -19.11 50.25 -69.41
C MET A 1 -19.27 48.74 -69.38
N ARG A 2 -20.38 48.29 -68.89
CA ARG A 2 -20.92 46.92 -68.79
C ARG A 2 -20.42 46.05 -67.58
N ASN A 3 -21.32 46.07 -66.61
CA ASN A 3 -21.42 45.08 -65.52
C ASN A 3 -21.75 43.70 -66.03
N VAL A 4 -21.10 42.67 -65.46
CA VAL A 4 -21.56 41.28 -65.53
C VAL A 4 -21.70 40.79 -64.12
N SER A 5 -22.87 40.54 -63.63
CA SER A 5 -23.17 39.87 -62.38
C SER A 5 -23.06 38.38 -62.60
N ILE A 6 -22.29 37.69 -61.74
CA ILE A 6 -22.27 36.21 -61.65
C ILE A 6 -22.90 35.84 -60.31
N GLY A 7 -24.02 35.13 -60.44
CA GLY A 7 -24.75 34.59 -59.32
C GLY A 7 -23.98 33.40 -58.64
N VAL A 8 -23.90 33.44 -57.32
CA VAL A 8 -23.37 32.33 -56.53
C VAL A 8 -24.53 31.49 -56.04
N CYS A 9 -24.61 30.25 -56.55
CA CYS A 9 -25.50 29.21 -56.04
C CYS A 9 -24.97 28.67 -54.73
N GLY A 10 -25.63 28.94 -53.61
CA GLY A 10 -25.29 28.37 -52.31
C GLY A 10 -25.82 26.95 -52.18
N LEU A 11 -24.93 25.98 -52.02
CA LEU A 11 -25.24 24.65 -51.52
C LEU A 11 -25.34 24.69 -49.99
N MET A 12 -26.55 24.50 -49.46
CA MET A 12 -26.79 24.20 -48.06
C MET A 12 -26.41 22.74 -47.79
N ALA A 13 -25.32 22.55 -47.08
CA ALA A 13 -24.97 21.24 -46.48
C ALA A 13 -25.67 21.12 -45.12
N THR A 14 -26.68 20.26 -45.04
CA THR A 14 -27.32 19.86 -43.79
C THR A 14 -26.37 18.95 -43.00
N ALA A 15 -25.75 19.50 -41.95
CA ALA A 15 -25.02 18.75 -40.97
C ALA A 15 -26.02 18.02 -40.06
N VAL A 16 -26.10 16.70 -40.18
CA VAL A 16 -26.78 15.85 -39.22
C VAL A 16 -25.86 15.73 -37.99
N MET A 17 -26.18 16.49 -36.93
CA MET A 17 -25.57 16.29 -35.62
C MET A 17 -26.08 14.95 -35.04
N GLY A 18 -25.27 13.92 -35.08
CA GLY A 18 -25.46 12.71 -34.29
C GLY A 18 -25.36 13.06 -32.80
N LEU A 19 -26.48 13.05 -32.09
CA LEU A 19 -26.50 13.06 -30.64
C LEU A 19 -25.88 11.72 -30.14
N GLY A 20 -24.59 11.72 -29.93
CA GLY A 20 -23.92 10.71 -29.10
C GLY A 20 -24.48 10.85 -27.68
N ALA A 21 -25.27 9.86 -27.26
CA ALA A 21 -25.67 9.73 -25.87
C ALA A 21 -24.39 9.53 -25.00
N GLN A 22 -23.89 10.64 -24.46
CA GLN A 22 -22.92 10.58 -23.38
C GLN A 22 -23.64 9.96 -22.16
N SER A 23 -23.32 8.72 -21.83
CA SER A 23 -23.70 8.12 -20.56
C SER A 23 -23.14 9.00 -19.44
N ARG A 24 -24.03 9.77 -18.79
CA ARG A 24 -23.68 10.49 -17.55
C ARG A 24 -23.13 9.45 -16.57
N PRO A 25 -21.93 9.65 -15.97
CA PRO A 25 -21.50 8.84 -14.86
C PRO A 25 -22.59 8.94 -13.79
N ALA A 26 -23.00 7.80 -13.26
CA ALA A 26 -23.96 7.74 -12.18
C ALA A 26 -23.42 8.58 -11.02
N ALA A 27 -24.06 9.71 -10.76
CA ALA A 27 -23.72 10.58 -9.65
C ALA A 27 -23.82 9.74 -8.38
N SER A 28 -22.70 9.56 -7.67
CA SER A 28 -22.70 8.97 -6.35
C SER A 28 -23.61 9.83 -5.47
N VAL A 29 -24.73 9.25 -5.04
CA VAL A 29 -25.70 9.91 -4.18
C VAL A 29 -25.02 10.20 -2.84
N PRO A 30 -24.94 11.45 -2.35
CA PRO A 30 -24.69 11.69 -0.94
C PRO A 30 -25.90 11.14 -0.21
N THR A 31 -25.73 10.08 0.57
CA THR A 31 -26.81 9.58 1.40
C THR A 31 -26.83 10.41 2.68
N ASP A 32 -27.76 11.36 2.74
CA ASP A 32 -28.15 12.04 3.98
C ASP A 32 -28.89 11.02 4.88
N GLY A 33 -28.18 10.01 5.40
CA GLY A 33 -28.78 9.01 6.26
C GLY A 33 -28.03 7.67 6.27
N PRO A 34 -28.50 6.73 7.10
CA PRO A 34 -27.89 5.40 7.20
C PRO A 34 -27.96 4.62 5.89
N VAL A 35 -26.92 3.82 5.61
CA VAL A 35 -26.84 2.91 4.47
C VAL A 35 -26.67 1.48 4.97
N LEU A 36 -27.52 0.57 4.48
CA LEU A 36 -27.42 -0.87 4.70
C LEU A 36 -26.86 -1.56 3.47
N TYR A 37 -25.70 -2.18 3.62
CA TYR A 37 -25.13 -3.10 2.64
C TYR A 37 -25.49 -4.52 3.06
N GLU A 38 -26.22 -5.26 2.21
CA GLU A 38 -26.79 -6.54 2.62
C GLU A 38 -26.60 -7.66 1.60
N ASN A 39 -26.76 -8.92 2.06
CA ASN A 39 -26.67 -10.16 1.29
C ASN A 39 -25.28 -10.51 0.76
N ALA A 40 -24.22 -9.79 1.13
CA ALA A 40 -22.85 -10.14 0.78
C ALA A 40 -22.25 -11.22 1.69
N ARG A 41 -21.23 -11.94 1.21
CA ARG A 41 -20.26 -12.59 2.09
C ARG A 41 -19.43 -11.51 2.78
N LEU A 42 -19.24 -11.61 4.10
CA LEU A 42 -18.40 -10.67 4.85
C LEU A 42 -17.21 -11.39 5.47
N ILE A 43 -16.02 -10.88 5.15
CA ILE A 43 -14.74 -11.27 5.75
C ILE A 43 -14.39 -10.18 6.77
N PRO A 44 -14.38 -10.46 8.08
CA PRO A 44 -14.24 -9.40 9.09
C PRO A 44 -12.85 -8.75 9.14
N GLY A 45 -11.80 -9.41 8.59
CA GLY A 45 -10.43 -8.88 8.49
C GLY A 45 -9.54 -9.23 9.69
N ASP A 46 -10.05 -9.82 10.73
CA ASP A 46 -9.31 -10.19 11.96
C ASP A 46 -9.11 -11.70 12.17
N GLY A 47 -9.43 -12.49 11.16
CA GLY A 47 -9.41 -13.95 11.24
C GLY A 47 -10.66 -14.55 11.86
N GLY A 48 -11.66 -13.74 12.23
CA GLY A 48 -12.97 -14.21 12.69
C GLY A 48 -13.75 -14.94 11.59
N ALA A 49 -14.85 -15.60 11.99
CA ALA A 49 -15.69 -16.36 11.09
C ALA A 49 -16.29 -15.47 9.98
N VAL A 50 -16.31 -15.99 8.77
CA VAL A 50 -16.99 -15.38 7.62
C VAL A 50 -18.52 -15.41 7.88
N ILE A 51 -19.20 -14.32 7.57
CA ILE A 51 -20.67 -14.24 7.65
C ILE A 51 -21.19 -14.32 6.21
N GLU A 52 -21.83 -15.45 5.89
CA GLU A 52 -22.55 -15.56 4.62
C GLU A 52 -23.85 -14.75 4.69
N ARG A 53 -24.24 -14.11 3.61
CA ARG A 53 -25.41 -13.22 3.57
C ARG A 53 -25.42 -12.22 4.74
N ALA A 54 -24.32 -11.50 4.90
CA ALA A 54 -24.15 -10.48 5.92
C ALA A 54 -24.94 -9.21 5.61
N ALA A 55 -25.16 -8.42 6.67
CA ALA A 55 -25.63 -7.05 6.60
C ALA A 55 -24.68 -6.15 7.41
N VAL A 56 -24.31 -5.00 6.82
CA VAL A 56 -23.48 -3.96 7.42
C VAL A 56 -24.27 -2.65 7.37
N LEU A 57 -24.64 -2.14 8.54
CA LEU A 57 -25.30 -0.84 8.66
C LEU A 57 -24.24 0.23 8.95
N VAL A 58 -24.16 1.20 8.04
CA VAL A 58 -23.26 2.35 8.14
C VAL A 58 -24.11 3.60 8.40
N ASP A 59 -23.71 4.38 9.38
CA ASP A 59 -24.28 5.70 9.65
C ASP A 59 -23.12 6.71 9.79
N GLN A 60 -23.22 7.78 9.05
CA GLN A 60 -22.13 8.75 8.88
C GLN A 60 -20.84 8.02 8.45
N GLN A 61 -19.78 8.07 9.26
CA GLN A 61 -18.49 7.46 8.97
C GLN A 61 -18.30 6.06 9.56
N MET A 62 -19.28 5.58 10.36
CA MET A 62 -19.09 4.44 11.25
C MET A 62 -19.98 3.26 10.89
N ILE A 63 -19.45 2.06 11.08
CA ILE A 63 -20.25 0.83 11.11
C ILE A 63 -21.00 0.81 12.44
N THR A 64 -22.32 0.83 12.40
CA THR A 64 -23.17 0.79 13.61
C THR A 64 -23.63 -0.61 13.94
N ARG A 65 -23.82 -1.48 12.92
CA ARG A 65 -24.23 -2.89 13.11
C ARG A 65 -23.58 -3.78 12.04
N VAL A 66 -23.25 -5.00 12.43
CA VAL A 66 -22.82 -6.09 11.54
C VAL A 66 -23.46 -7.38 12.02
N GLY A 67 -23.97 -8.18 11.11
CA GLY A 67 -24.55 -9.49 11.41
C GLY A 67 -25.08 -10.21 10.17
N ALA A 68 -25.79 -11.29 10.33
CA ALA A 68 -26.51 -11.92 9.23
C ALA A 68 -27.66 -11.00 8.74
N ALA A 69 -27.98 -11.05 7.46
CA ALA A 69 -29.10 -10.28 6.92
C ALA A 69 -30.39 -10.61 7.65
N GLY A 70 -31.12 -9.58 8.09
CA GLY A 70 -32.34 -9.71 8.88
C GLY A 70 -32.13 -9.94 10.38
N SER A 71 -30.89 -10.04 10.90
CA SER A 71 -30.63 -10.33 12.31
C SER A 71 -30.77 -9.12 13.27
N PHE A 72 -30.95 -7.92 12.73
CA PHE A 72 -31.11 -6.69 13.52
C PHE A 72 -32.08 -5.71 12.86
N ALA A 73 -32.68 -4.84 13.68
CA ALA A 73 -33.57 -3.80 13.21
C ALA A 73 -32.79 -2.71 12.42
N VAL A 74 -33.40 -2.24 11.34
CA VAL A 74 -32.85 -1.22 10.43
C VAL A 74 -33.79 0.00 10.50
N PRO A 75 -33.23 1.24 10.65
CA PRO A 75 -34.04 2.45 10.65
C PRO A 75 -34.88 2.61 9.36
N ALA A 76 -36.08 3.14 9.45
CA ALA A 76 -37.00 3.22 8.29
C ALA A 76 -36.45 4.04 7.10
N ALA A 77 -35.66 5.08 7.38
CA ALA A 77 -35.07 5.97 6.34
C ALA A 77 -33.72 5.47 5.80
N THR A 78 -33.39 4.16 5.96
CA THR A 78 -32.12 3.59 5.52
C THR A 78 -32.11 3.29 4.03
N THR A 79 -31.10 3.80 3.32
CA THR A 79 -30.82 3.38 1.94
C THR A 79 -30.29 1.94 1.94
N ARG A 80 -30.88 1.06 1.11
CA ARG A 80 -30.50 -0.36 1.04
C ARG A 80 -29.74 -0.64 -0.25
N ILE A 81 -28.60 -1.31 -0.13
CA ILE A 81 -27.75 -1.75 -1.24
C ILE A 81 -27.63 -3.26 -1.19
N ASP A 82 -28.27 -3.94 -2.14
CA ASP A 82 -28.15 -5.38 -2.29
C ASP A 82 -26.79 -5.76 -2.93
N LEU A 83 -26.04 -6.61 -2.24
CA LEU A 83 -24.75 -7.10 -2.63
C LEU A 83 -24.73 -8.62 -2.81
N THR A 84 -25.86 -9.20 -3.23
CA THR A 84 -25.96 -10.63 -3.53
C THR A 84 -24.86 -11.06 -4.51
N GLY A 85 -24.12 -12.12 -4.16
CA GLY A 85 -22.99 -12.66 -4.93
C GLY A 85 -21.67 -11.90 -4.76
N LYS A 86 -21.63 -10.81 -3.99
CA LYS A 86 -20.41 -10.04 -3.69
C LYS A 86 -19.76 -10.46 -2.38
N THR A 87 -18.54 -10.00 -2.18
CA THR A 87 -17.82 -10.16 -0.91
C THR A 87 -17.41 -8.79 -0.36
N ILE A 88 -17.63 -8.55 0.94
CA ILE A 88 -17.16 -7.37 1.66
C ILE A 88 -15.95 -7.76 2.50
N MET A 89 -14.89 -6.95 2.47
CA MET A 89 -13.73 -7.05 3.37
C MET A 89 -13.21 -5.66 3.73
N PRO A 90 -12.45 -5.49 4.84
CA PRO A 90 -11.83 -4.19 5.14
C PRO A 90 -10.95 -3.70 3.99
N ALA A 91 -10.86 -2.40 3.80
CA ALA A 91 -9.88 -1.81 2.90
C ALA A 91 -8.45 -2.12 3.36
N LEU A 92 -7.53 -2.21 2.41
CA LEU A 92 -6.13 -2.57 2.66
C LEU A 92 -5.38 -1.44 3.37
N ILE A 93 -4.35 -1.82 4.12
CA ILE A 93 -3.43 -0.93 4.83
C ILE A 93 -2.00 -1.29 4.42
N ALA A 94 -1.29 -0.35 3.78
CA ALA A 94 0.11 -0.51 3.36
C ALA A 94 1.04 0.05 4.43
N THR A 95 1.89 -0.81 5.00
CA THR A 95 2.76 -0.43 6.12
C THR A 95 4.17 -0.01 5.69
N HIS A 96 4.47 0.04 4.37
CA HIS A 96 5.78 0.41 3.85
C HIS A 96 5.67 1.02 2.44
N VAL A 97 5.69 2.35 2.35
CA VAL A 97 5.64 3.08 1.08
C VAL A 97 6.61 4.26 1.05
N HIS A 98 6.93 4.73 -0.16
CA HIS A 98 7.84 5.84 -0.45
C HIS A 98 7.19 6.83 -1.44
N PRO A 99 6.32 7.76 -0.97
CA PRO A 99 5.58 8.64 -1.87
C PRO A 99 6.42 9.79 -2.41
N GLY A 100 6.10 10.23 -3.63
CA GLY A 100 6.51 11.53 -4.17
C GLY A 100 7.72 11.52 -5.10
N PHE A 101 8.30 10.36 -5.44
CA PHE A 101 9.56 10.30 -6.22
C PHE A 101 9.37 10.04 -7.72
N GLN A 102 8.26 9.41 -8.14
CA GLN A 102 8.03 9.12 -9.55
C GLN A 102 7.01 10.06 -10.18
N GLN A 103 7.44 10.76 -11.26
CA GLN A 103 6.57 11.54 -12.13
C GLN A 103 6.80 11.13 -13.59
N GLY A 104 5.84 10.45 -14.19
CA GLY A 104 6.02 9.86 -15.50
C GLY A 104 7.24 8.95 -15.55
N LEU A 105 8.14 9.17 -16.51
CA LEU A 105 9.39 8.41 -16.62
C LEU A 105 10.52 8.91 -15.71
N SER A 106 10.35 10.05 -15.06
CA SER A 106 11.33 10.61 -14.13
C SER A 106 11.18 9.99 -12.74
N TYR A 107 12.31 9.56 -12.15
CA TYR A 107 12.40 9.11 -10.76
C TYR A 107 13.50 9.90 -10.06
N SER A 108 13.13 10.88 -9.24
CA SER A 108 14.05 11.87 -8.69
C SER A 108 13.51 12.55 -7.42
N ALA A 109 14.42 13.04 -6.58
CA ALA A 109 14.09 13.93 -5.46
C ALA A 109 13.44 15.25 -5.92
N THR A 110 13.70 15.70 -7.15
CA THR A 110 13.06 16.91 -7.69
C THR A 110 11.57 16.75 -7.97
N ASN A 111 11.08 15.51 -8.03
CA ASN A 111 9.67 15.21 -8.18
C ASN A 111 8.89 15.25 -6.85
N TYR A 112 9.58 15.43 -5.71
CA TYR A 112 8.97 15.37 -4.38
C TYR A 112 8.12 16.63 -4.12
N THR A 113 6.92 16.62 -4.67
CA THR A 113 5.94 17.71 -4.59
C THR A 113 4.61 17.21 -4.05
N ARG A 114 3.74 18.14 -3.65
CA ARG A 114 2.37 17.81 -3.20
C ARG A 114 1.59 17.06 -4.28
N GLU A 115 1.70 17.48 -5.52
CA GLU A 115 0.99 16.89 -6.66
C GLU A 115 1.39 15.42 -6.85
N THR A 116 2.68 15.13 -6.78
CA THR A 116 3.19 13.75 -6.92
C THR A 116 2.75 12.88 -5.74
N VAL A 117 2.80 13.40 -4.51
CA VAL A 117 2.30 12.67 -3.33
C VAL A 117 0.78 12.45 -3.44
N VAL A 118 0.00 13.45 -3.84
CA VAL A 118 -1.45 13.29 -4.07
C VAL A 118 -1.72 12.22 -5.13
N SER A 119 -0.95 12.20 -6.22
CA SER A 119 -1.04 11.17 -7.26
C SER A 119 -0.82 9.76 -6.71
N ASP A 120 0.19 9.58 -5.86
CA ASP A 120 0.49 8.29 -5.24
C ASP A 120 -0.60 7.86 -4.25
N LEU A 121 -1.09 8.78 -3.41
CA LEU A 121 -2.19 8.51 -2.46
C LEU A 121 -3.50 8.19 -3.18
N ALA A 122 -3.81 8.88 -4.28
CA ALA A 122 -4.97 8.59 -5.13
C ALA A 122 -4.85 7.21 -5.77
N ARG A 123 -3.65 6.85 -6.25
CA ARG A 123 -3.38 5.53 -6.83
C ARG A 123 -3.50 4.43 -5.78
N ALA A 124 -2.98 4.61 -4.56
CA ALA A 124 -3.18 3.69 -3.46
C ALA A 124 -4.68 3.42 -3.23
N LEU A 125 -5.47 4.48 -3.11
CA LEU A 125 -6.91 4.40 -2.91
C LEU A 125 -7.63 3.73 -4.09
N TYR A 126 -7.23 4.02 -5.33
CA TYR A 126 -7.79 3.40 -6.54
C TYR A 126 -7.67 1.87 -6.51
N PHE A 127 -6.58 1.32 -5.97
CA PHE A 127 -6.36 -0.11 -5.79
C PHE A 127 -6.90 -0.68 -4.47
N GLY A 128 -7.63 0.12 -3.67
CA GLY A 128 -8.27 -0.34 -2.44
C GLY A 128 -7.44 -0.20 -1.16
N VAL A 129 -6.33 0.54 -1.20
CA VAL A 129 -5.51 0.84 -0.01
C VAL A 129 -5.99 2.14 0.63
N SER A 130 -6.50 2.07 1.86
CA SER A 130 -7.11 3.21 2.57
C SER A 130 -6.13 3.98 3.45
N VAL A 131 -5.04 3.33 3.89
CA VAL A 131 -3.99 3.93 4.73
C VAL A 131 -2.64 3.49 4.22
N VAL A 132 -1.69 4.42 4.19
CA VAL A 132 -0.28 4.16 3.86
C VAL A 132 0.64 4.70 4.95
N GLN A 133 1.73 3.99 5.25
CA GLN A 133 2.81 4.41 6.13
C GLN A 133 4.05 4.72 5.31
N SER A 134 4.46 5.99 5.24
CA SER A 134 5.74 6.36 4.63
C SER A 134 6.92 5.83 5.46
N MET A 135 8.08 5.58 4.83
CA MET A 135 9.10 4.74 5.46
C MET A 135 10.52 5.32 5.34
N GLY A 136 10.70 6.54 5.85
CA GLY A 136 12.04 7.06 6.17
C GLY A 136 12.75 7.86 5.07
N ILE A 137 12.11 8.13 3.92
CA ILE A 137 12.72 8.92 2.85
C ILE A 137 12.00 10.25 2.60
N GLU A 138 11.33 10.77 3.59
CA GLU A 138 10.65 12.05 3.53
C GLU A 138 11.67 13.22 3.59
N SER A 139 11.46 14.20 2.73
CA SER A 139 12.27 15.41 2.68
C SER A 139 11.45 16.64 3.05
N GLY A 140 11.99 17.47 3.94
CA GLY A 140 11.33 18.71 4.40
C GLY A 140 10.04 18.42 5.18
N ASP A 141 9.08 19.34 5.08
CA ASP A 141 7.86 19.36 5.91
C ASP A 141 6.60 18.86 5.18
N LEU A 142 6.71 18.53 3.90
CA LEU A 142 5.55 18.26 3.03
C LEU A 142 4.61 17.19 3.60
N LEU A 143 5.14 16.00 3.94
CA LEU A 143 4.28 14.92 4.44
C LEU A 143 3.71 15.18 5.82
N TYR A 144 4.43 15.91 6.69
CA TYR A 144 3.89 16.33 7.98
C TYR A 144 2.69 17.26 7.79
N GLN A 145 2.80 18.25 6.89
CA GLN A 145 1.70 19.17 6.55
C GLN A 145 0.51 18.39 5.99
N MET A 146 0.74 17.49 5.02
CA MET A 146 -0.32 16.71 4.40
C MET A 146 -1.01 15.74 5.39
N ARG A 147 -0.26 15.14 6.32
CA ARG A 147 -0.83 14.30 7.38
C ARG A 147 -1.74 15.10 8.31
N ASP A 148 -1.34 16.31 8.66
CA ASP A 148 -2.02 17.16 9.66
C ASP A 148 -3.19 17.94 9.05
N GLU A 149 -3.39 17.91 7.72
CA GLU A 149 -4.51 18.55 7.05
C GLU A 149 -5.85 17.90 7.41
N PRO A 150 -6.89 18.70 7.67
CA PRO A 150 -8.23 18.17 7.89
C PRO A 150 -8.72 17.42 6.65
N VAL A 151 -9.22 16.22 6.83
CA VAL A 151 -9.91 15.49 5.75
C VAL A 151 -11.26 16.16 5.53
N THR A 152 -11.38 16.94 4.46
CA THR A 152 -12.62 17.61 4.05
C THR A 152 -13.17 16.99 2.78
N GLY A 153 -14.48 16.77 2.73
CA GLY A 153 -15.14 16.25 1.54
C GLY A 153 -14.96 14.74 1.33
N ARG A 154 -15.05 14.32 0.05
CA ARG A 154 -14.90 12.90 -0.33
C ARG A 154 -13.43 12.49 -0.32
N PRO A 155 -13.13 11.25 0.11
CA PRO A 155 -11.77 10.73 0.05
C PRO A 155 -11.26 10.69 -1.40
N HIS A 156 -10.16 11.37 -1.67
CA HIS A 156 -9.48 11.40 -2.97
C HIS A 156 -8.08 10.80 -2.92
N GLY A 157 -7.68 10.26 -1.76
CA GLY A 157 -6.42 9.58 -1.53
C GLY A 157 -6.44 8.76 -0.24
N ALA A 158 -5.47 7.87 -0.10
CA ALA A 158 -5.25 7.12 1.13
C ALA A 158 -4.82 8.04 2.28
N ARG A 159 -5.18 7.71 3.52
CA ARG A 159 -4.69 8.41 4.73
C ARG A 159 -3.19 8.17 4.89
N LEU A 160 -2.46 9.19 5.28
CA LEU A 160 -1.01 9.17 5.43
C LEU A 160 -0.59 9.06 6.89
N GLN A 161 0.33 8.11 7.18
CA GLN A 161 1.15 8.00 8.39
C GLN A 161 2.59 8.30 8.00
N VAL A 162 3.40 8.88 8.91
CA VAL A 162 4.71 9.47 8.57
C VAL A 162 5.80 8.99 9.52
N THR A 163 6.93 8.50 8.97
CA THR A 163 8.15 8.24 9.75
C THR A 163 9.13 9.41 9.72
N GLY A 164 9.00 10.31 8.77
CA GLY A 164 10.00 11.35 8.54
C GLY A 164 11.30 10.79 7.95
N ARG A 165 12.39 11.50 8.16
CA ARG A 165 13.72 11.06 7.75
C ARG A 165 14.15 9.83 8.54
N GLY A 166 14.60 8.79 7.88
CA GLY A 166 15.21 7.65 8.57
C GLY A 166 16.65 7.90 8.98
N ILE A 167 17.22 7.03 9.79
CA ILE A 167 18.56 7.16 10.38
C ILE A 167 19.45 6.04 9.87
N GLY A 168 20.66 6.38 9.42
CA GLY A 168 21.66 5.43 8.94
C GLY A 168 23.07 5.93 9.18
N SER A 169 24.08 5.11 8.88
CA SER A 169 25.46 5.56 8.79
C SER A 169 25.66 6.38 7.51
N PRO A 170 26.75 7.17 7.41
CA PRO A 170 27.08 7.91 6.19
C PRO A 170 27.06 7.02 4.95
N ASN A 171 26.32 7.45 3.93
CA ASN A 171 26.11 6.74 2.65
C ASN A 171 25.41 5.36 2.75
N ALA A 172 24.95 4.94 3.93
CA ALA A 172 24.27 3.66 4.15
C ALA A 172 22.75 3.78 4.26
N GLY A 173 22.18 4.95 3.97
CA GLY A 173 20.75 5.21 3.94
C GLY A 173 20.02 4.42 2.83
N PRO A 174 18.89 4.91 2.30
CA PRO A 174 18.02 4.15 1.39
C PRO A 174 18.71 3.70 0.09
N GLY A 175 19.86 4.27 -0.26
CA GLY A 175 20.58 3.98 -1.49
C GLY A 175 19.94 4.65 -2.72
N GLY A 176 20.73 4.79 -3.80
CA GLY A 176 20.26 5.44 -5.02
C GLY A 176 20.35 6.97 -5.00
N ALA A 177 20.58 7.56 -6.19
CA ALA A 177 20.80 9.01 -6.34
C ALA A 177 19.57 9.84 -5.95
N ALA A 178 18.35 9.30 -6.13
CA ALA A 178 17.11 10.00 -5.79
C ALA A 178 16.96 10.26 -4.27
N TYR A 179 17.70 9.56 -3.41
CA TYR A 179 17.59 9.64 -1.97
C TYR A 179 18.82 10.21 -1.27
N ALA A 180 19.81 10.70 -2.05
CA ALA A 180 21.05 11.24 -1.50
C ALA A 180 20.77 12.39 -0.53
N GLY A 181 21.37 12.33 0.66
CA GLY A 181 21.23 13.37 1.70
C GLY A 181 19.90 13.40 2.44
N ILE A 182 18.96 12.47 2.18
CA ILE A 182 17.67 12.44 2.88
C ILE A 182 17.82 11.91 4.31
N ALA A 183 18.53 10.78 4.50
CA ALA A 183 18.69 10.17 5.82
C ALA A 183 19.46 11.09 6.81
N TYR A 184 19.18 10.93 8.10
CA TYR A 184 20.12 11.37 9.12
C TYR A 184 21.33 10.45 9.09
N GLU A 185 22.48 10.98 8.73
CA GLU A 185 23.74 10.26 8.75
C GLU A 185 24.41 10.45 10.12
N VAL A 186 24.49 9.36 10.90
CA VAL A 186 24.97 9.42 12.28
C VAL A 186 26.24 8.58 12.47
N THR A 187 27.17 9.11 13.24
CA THR A 187 28.45 8.45 13.61
C THR A 187 28.64 8.32 15.11
N THR A 188 27.82 9.02 15.91
CA THR A 188 27.82 8.96 17.38
C THR A 188 26.44 8.65 17.94
N GLU A 189 26.40 8.06 19.14
CA GLU A 189 25.14 7.81 19.86
C GLU A 189 24.36 9.10 20.12
N GLU A 190 25.05 10.19 20.43
CA GLU A 190 24.43 11.51 20.66
C GLU A 190 23.71 12.00 19.41
N GLN A 191 24.33 11.90 18.23
CA GLN A 191 23.67 12.24 16.95
C GLN A 191 22.42 11.37 16.71
N GLY A 192 22.49 10.07 17.00
CA GLY A 192 21.35 9.17 16.91
C GLY A 192 20.20 9.58 17.83
N ARG A 193 20.48 9.88 19.10
CA ARG A 193 19.49 10.36 20.08
C ARG A 193 18.89 11.70 19.67
N ASN A 194 19.70 12.63 19.17
CA ASN A 194 19.23 13.94 18.69
C ASN A 194 18.30 13.80 17.47
N ALA A 195 18.62 12.91 16.52
CA ALA A 195 17.74 12.61 15.39
C ALA A 195 16.38 12.07 15.85
N VAL A 196 16.37 11.15 16.82
CA VAL A 196 15.11 10.65 17.41
C VAL A 196 14.34 11.77 18.12
N ALA A 197 15.04 12.67 18.85
CA ALA A 197 14.40 13.79 19.53
C ALA A 197 13.71 14.75 18.55
N GLU A 198 14.35 15.04 17.42
CA GLU A 198 13.76 15.84 16.34
C GLU A 198 12.55 15.16 15.74
N LEU A 199 12.65 13.87 15.35
CA LEU A 199 11.54 13.10 14.83
C LEU A 199 10.34 13.06 15.79
N ALA A 200 10.58 12.86 17.09
CA ALA A 200 9.54 12.88 18.11
C ALA A 200 8.85 14.25 18.20
N SER A 201 9.59 15.37 18.07
CA SER A 201 9.01 16.72 18.05
C SER A 201 8.08 16.94 16.85
N ARG A 202 8.33 16.22 15.75
CA ARG A 202 7.50 16.20 14.54
C ARG A 202 6.30 15.23 14.64
N ARG A 203 6.16 14.53 15.76
CA ARG A 203 5.07 13.57 16.01
C ARG A 203 5.02 12.47 14.93
N VAL A 204 6.20 11.88 14.62
CA VAL A 204 6.26 10.74 13.71
C VAL A 204 5.56 9.52 14.30
N ASP A 205 5.06 8.63 13.45
CA ASP A 205 4.37 7.41 13.88
C ASP A 205 5.35 6.30 14.33
N MET A 206 6.57 6.32 13.79
CA MET A 206 7.67 5.43 14.17
C MET A 206 9.01 5.95 13.63
N VAL A 207 10.12 5.37 14.08
CA VAL A 207 11.48 5.69 13.61
C VAL A 207 11.95 4.61 12.65
N LYS A 208 12.49 5.00 11.49
CA LYS A 208 13.13 4.10 10.51
C LYS A 208 14.64 4.13 10.66
N ILE A 209 15.29 2.96 10.66
CA ILE A 209 16.75 2.84 10.59
C ILE A 209 17.17 1.93 9.42
N TRP A 210 18.42 2.12 8.93
CA TRP A 210 19.05 1.25 7.94
C TRP A 210 20.27 0.57 8.54
N VAL A 211 20.23 -0.78 8.61
CA VAL A 211 21.35 -1.64 9.03
C VAL A 211 21.75 -2.49 7.83
N ASP A 212 22.52 -1.88 6.94
CA ASP A 212 22.96 -2.47 5.68
C ASP A 212 24.28 -1.79 5.25
N ASP A 213 25.24 -2.54 4.77
CA ASP A 213 26.53 -2.04 4.28
C ASP A 213 26.56 -1.86 2.75
N ARG A 214 25.42 -2.04 2.10
CA ARG A 214 25.31 -1.93 0.64
C ARG A 214 26.29 -2.82 -0.12
N ASN A 215 26.43 -4.08 0.36
CA ASN A 215 27.44 -5.05 -0.12
C ASN A 215 28.86 -4.53 0.09
N GLY A 216 29.19 -4.04 1.27
CA GLY A 216 30.51 -3.55 1.64
C GLY A 216 30.90 -2.18 1.08
N ARG A 217 29.94 -1.44 0.50
CA ARG A 217 30.19 -0.11 -0.10
C ARG A 217 30.03 1.05 0.90
N ALA A 218 29.40 0.81 2.02
CA ALA A 218 29.17 1.79 3.09
C ALA A 218 29.32 1.15 4.46
N PRO A 219 29.72 1.89 5.52
CA PRO A 219 29.73 1.37 6.87
C PRO A 219 28.29 1.09 7.33
N LYS A 220 28.06 -0.05 7.99
CA LYS A 220 26.77 -0.32 8.64
C LYS A 220 26.56 0.58 9.86
N LEU A 221 25.30 0.88 10.16
CA LEU A 221 24.95 1.43 11.47
C LEU A 221 25.34 0.41 12.54
N SER A 222 26.29 0.78 13.40
CA SER A 222 26.89 -0.15 14.37
C SER A 222 25.95 -0.46 15.53
N ALA A 223 26.20 -1.58 16.23
CA ALA A 223 25.39 -2.00 17.36
C ALA A 223 25.24 -0.94 18.48
N PRO A 224 26.30 -0.23 18.93
CA PRO A 224 26.13 0.86 19.87
C PRO A 224 25.18 1.96 19.36
N LEU A 225 25.27 2.33 18.06
CA LEU A 225 24.44 3.39 17.49
C LEU A 225 22.97 2.98 17.41
N TYR A 226 22.64 1.81 16.85
CA TYR A 226 21.22 1.46 16.77
C TYR A 226 20.61 1.10 18.13
N ARG A 227 21.38 0.57 19.09
CA ARG A 227 20.93 0.39 20.49
C ARG A 227 20.58 1.73 21.13
N ALA A 228 21.40 2.77 20.94
CA ALA A 228 21.13 4.10 21.43
C ALA A 228 19.88 4.72 20.79
N ILE A 229 19.67 4.51 19.47
CA ILE A 229 18.48 4.97 18.75
C ILE A 229 17.22 4.24 19.26
N ILE A 230 17.26 2.91 19.40
CA ILE A 230 16.14 2.11 19.91
C ILE A 230 15.77 2.56 21.34
N ASP A 231 16.76 2.67 22.24
CA ASP A 231 16.57 3.11 23.62
C ASP A 231 15.93 4.52 23.69
N GLU A 232 16.43 5.50 22.93
CA GLU A 232 15.86 6.84 22.89
C GLU A 232 14.45 6.86 22.32
N SER A 233 14.20 6.05 21.26
CA SER A 233 12.87 5.95 20.65
C SER A 233 11.86 5.38 21.66
N HIS A 234 12.22 4.30 22.37
CA HIS A 234 11.36 3.69 23.38
C HIS A 234 11.09 4.61 24.57
N ARG A 235 12.09 5.40 25.02
CA ARG A 235 11.86 6.43 26.05
C ARG A 235 10.83 7.47 25.62
N ARG A 236 10.71 7.72 24.31
CA ARG A 236 9.70 8.62 23.69
C ARG A 236 8.45 7.92 23.24
N GLN A 237 8.27 6.63 23.56
CA GLN A 237 7.13 5.80 23.16
C GLN A 237 7.00 5.65 21.64
N LEU A 238 8.11 5.77 20.91
CA LEU A 238 8.21 5.51 19.49
C LEU A 238 8.76 4.11 19.23
N ARG A 239 8.17 3.40 18.28
CA ARG A 239 8.69 2.12 17.80
C ARG A 239 9.75 2.34 16.74
N VAL A 240 10.67 1.37 16.63
CA VAL A 240 11.75 1.41 15.64
C VAL A 240 11.57 0.29 14.63
N ILE A 241 11.65 0.62 13.35
CA ILE A 241 11.64 -0.34 12.26
C ILE A 241 12.97 -0.32 11.52
N ALA A 242 13.56 -1.49 11.29
CA ALA A 242 14.85 -1.63 10.62
C ALA A 242 14.70 -2.15 9.18
N HIS A 243 15.34 -1.47 8.23
CA HIS A 243 15.84 -2.12 7.02
C HIS A 243 16.99 -3.03 7.44
N VAL A 244 16.94 -4.30 7.06
CA VAL A 244 17.94 -5.30 7.36
C VAL A 244 18.24 -6.14 6.11
N PHE A 245 19.48 -6.55 5.94
CA PHE A 245 19.88 -7.42 4.82
C PHE A 245 20.40 -8.77 5.32
N TYR A 246 21.26 -8.76 6.36
CA TYR A 246 21.96 -9.94 6.83
C TYR A 246 21.29 -10.58 8.04
N HIS A 247 21.31 -11.91 8.08
CA HIS A 247 20.78 -12.71 9.18
C HIS A 247 21.42 -12.34 10.53
N VAL A 248 22.75 -12.18 10.56
CA VAL A 248 23.47 -11.83 11.78
C VAL A 248 23.02 -10.49 12.37
N ASP A 249 22.73 -9.50 11.52
CA ASP A 249 22.23 -8.19 11.94
C ASP A 249 20.80 -8.30 12.49
N ALA A 250 19.97 -9.15 11.88
CA ALA A 250 18.62 -9.39 12.38
C ALA A 250 18.60 -10.02 13.77
N VAL A 251 19.52 -10.98 14.05
CA VAL A 251 19.66 -11.58 15.38
C VAL A 251 19.99 -10.52 16.42
N ASP A 252 20.99 -9.66 16.14
CA ASP A 252 21.41 -8.64 17.10
C ASP A 252 20.38 -7.51 17.26
N LEU A 253 19.67 -7.13 16.19
CA LEU A 253 18.55 -6.19 16.26
C LEU A 253 17.38 -6.71 17.10
N VAL A 254 17.04 -8.00 16.97
CA VAL A 254 16.03 -8.62 17.85
C VAL A 254 16.49 -8.58 19.30
N ASP A 255 17.79 -8.87 19.57
CA ASP A 255 18.33 -8.74 20.93
C ASP A 255 18.29 -7.31 21.44
N ALA A 256 18.61 -6.33 20.61
CA ALA A 256 18.55 -4.91 20.91
C ALA A 256 17.12 -4.37 21.17
N GLY A 257 16.08 -5.15 20.89
CA GLY A 257 14.70 -4.76 21.14
C GLY A 257 14.01 -4.05 19.97
N ILE A 258 14.41 -4.34 18.72
CA ILE A 258 13.74 -3.81 17.55
C ILE A 258 12.25 -4.18 17.54
N ASP A 259 11.37 -3.27 17.09
CA ASP A 259 9.92 -3.49 17.04
C ASP A 259 9.46 -4.12 15.72
N ALA A 260 10.18 -3.86 14.62
CA ALA A 260 9.80 -4.39 13.32
C ALA A 260 10.98 -4.49 12.35
N PHE A 261 10.85 -5.43 11.40
CA PHE A 261 11.67 -5.50 10.20
C PHE A 261 10.89 -5.04 8.98
N ALA A 262 11.46 -4.07 8.26
CA ALA A 262 10.91 -3.54 7.02
C ALA A 262 11.12 -4.50 5.82
N HIS A 263 12.02 -5.47 5.97
CA HIS A 263 12.34 -6.51 4.98
C HIS A 263 12.67 -7.81 5.66
N LEU A 264 12.56 -8.93 4.92
CA LEU A 264 13.19 -10.19 5.28
C LEU A 264 14.69 -10.11 5.05
N VAL A 265 15.49 -10.88 5.81
CA VAL A 265 16.92 -11.05 5.50
C VAL A 265 17.09 -11.73 4.14
N ARG A 266 18.15 -11.39 3.42
CA ARG A 266 18.31 -11.75 2.00
C ARG A 266 19.52 -12.63 1.71
N ASP A 267 20.42 -12.77 2.70
CA ASP A 267 21.66 -13.56 2.59
C ASP A 267 21.44 -15.05 2.83
N THR A 268 20.51 -15.41 3.71
CA THR A 268 20.18 -16.80 4.03
C THR A 268 18.73 -16.96 4.46
N VAL A 269 18.24 -18.19 4.52
CA VAL A 269 16.92 -18.50 5.12
C VAL A 269 17.02 -18.31 6.63
N MET A 270 16.07 -17.61 7.23
CA MET A 270 16.00 -17.45 8.68
C MET A 270 16.00 -18.80 9.37
N ASP A 271 16.88 -19.00 10.35
CA ASP A 271 16.92 -20.21 11.15
C ASP A 271 15.79 -20.22 12.21
N ASP A 272 15.62 -21.38 12.86
CA ASP A 272 14.54 -21.55 13.83
C ASP A 272 14.76 -20.71 15.09
N ALA A 273 16.02 -20.41 15.45
CA ALA A 273 16.35 -19.58 16.60
C ALA A 273 15.91 -18.12 16.38
N LEU A 274 16.23 -17.53 15.22
CA LEU A 274 15.80 -16.18 14.88
C LEU A 274 14.27 -16.10 14.76
N VAL A 275 13.63 -17.07 14.11
CA VAL A 275 12.16 -17.13 14.00
C VAL A 275 11.52 -17.19 15.38
N ALA A 276 12.01 -18.07 16.28
CA ALA A 276 11.50 -18.16 17.66
C ALA A 276 11.70 -16.86 18.45
N ALA A 277 12.84 -16.17 18.28
CA ALA A 277 13.13 -14.89 18.91
C ALA A 277 12.19 -13.77 18.42
N ILE A 278 11.93 -13.70 17.10
CA ILE A 278 10.98 -12.77 16.47
C ILE A 278 9.58 -12.98 17.07
N VAL A 279 9.11 -14.22 17.15
CA VAL A 279 7.79 -14.55 17.72
C VAL A 279 7.73 -14.20 19.20
N LYS A 280 8.74 -14.63 19.99
CA LYS A 280 8.80 -14.38 21.44
C LYS A 280 8.79 -12.91 21.80
N LYS A 281 9.52 -12.08 21.02
CA LYS A 281 9.61 -10.62 21.24
C LYS A 281 8.53 -9.84 20.48
N ASN A 282 7.60 -10.52 19.80
CA ASN A 282 6.50 -9.94 19.04
C ASN A 282 6.94 -8.90 17.99
N VAL A 283 8.13 -9.14 17.37
CA VAL A 283 8.65 -8.29 16.31
C VAL A 283 7.76 -8.41 15.07
N ALA A 284 7.28 -7.28 14.53
CA ALA A 284 6.53 -7.30 13.29
C ALA A 284 7.46 -7.48 12.08
N VAL A 285 6.98 -8.17 11.03
CA VAL A 285 7.79 -8.43 9.83
C VAL A 285 7.00 -8.09 8.58
N MET A 286 7.61 -7.31 7.68
CA MET A 286 7.11 -7.05 6.34
C MET A 286 7.82 -7.97 5.35
N GLY A 287 7.06 -8.60 4.44
CA GLY A 287 7.61 -9.52 3.43
C GLY A 287 8.46 -8.78 2.41
N ASN A 288 7.91 -7.71 1.86
CA ASN A 288 8.46 -6.95 0.73
C ASN A 288 8.95 -7.87 -0.39
N LEU A 289 8.10 -8.82 -0.75
CA LEU A 289 8.40 -9.84 -1.75
C LEU A 289 8.35 -9.31 -3.17
N THR A 290 7.53 -8.29 -3.45
CA THR A 290 7.24 -7.82 -4.81
C THR A 290 8.44 -7.18 -5.50
N THR A 291 9.28 -6.43 -4.79
CA THR A 291 10.50 -5.87 -5.35
C THR A 291 11.48 -6.95 -5.84
N PRO A 292 11.82 -7.99 -5.04
CA PRO A 292 12.66 -9.09 -5.50
C PRO A 292 11.92 -10.12 -6.39
N LEU A 293 10.60 -10.11 -6.45
CA LEU A 293 9.81 -10.94 -7.38
C LEU A 293 10.01 -10.51 -8.83
N LYS A 294 10.02 -9.21 -9.09
CA LYS A 294 10.12 -8.63 -10.45
C LYS A 294 11.24 -9.26 -11.31
N PRO A 295 12.50 -9.40 -10.82
CA PRO A 295 13.57 -10.01 -11.60
C PRO A 295 13.49 -11.53 -11.80
N THR A 296 12.56 -12.24 -11.17
CA THR A 296 12.42 -13.71 -11.29
C THR A 296 11.72 -14.16 -12.58
N PHE A 297 11.03 -13.25 -13.26
CA PHE A 297 10.29 -13.55 -14.49
C PHE A 297 11.21 -13.46 -15.70
N ALA A 298 11.23 -14.53 -16.51
CA ALA A 298 11.97 -14.57 -17.78
C ALA A 298 11.23 -13.87 -18.93
N THR A 299 9.90 -13.80 -18.83
CA THR A 299 9.00 -13.18 -19.81
C THR A 299 7.96 -12.36 -19.10
N LEU A 300 7.16 -11.62 -19.86
CA LEU A 300 6.07 -10.79 -19.32
C LEU A 300 5.16 -11.60 -18.39
N PRO A 301 5.01 -11.22 -17.12
CA PRO A 301 4.13 -11.92 -16.19
C PRO A 301 2.66 -11.67 -16.52
N SER A 302 1.78 -12.63 -16.12
CA SER A 302 0.34 -12.60 -16.43
C SER A 302 -0.34 -11.30 -15.99
N TRP A 303 0.04 -10.76 -14.82
CA TRP A 303 -0.52 -9.52 -14.26
C TRP A 303 -0.18 -8.24 -15.07
N LEU A 304 0.71 -8.31 -16.08
CA LEU A 304 0.95 -7.25 -17.07
C LEU A 304 0.39 -7.61 -18.46
N ALA A 305 -0.05 -8.85 -18.66
CA ALA A 305 -0.60 -9.30 -19.92
C ALA A 305 -2.04 -8.78 -20.13
N ALA A 306 -2.41 -8.60 -21.40
CA ALA A 306 -3.79 -8.21 -21.75
C ALA A 306 -4.82 -9.23 -21.23
N GLY A 307 -5.93 -8.74 -20.68
CA GLY A 307 -7.00 -9.57 -20.13
C GLY A 307 -6.88 -9.87 -18.63
N ASP A 308 -5.73 -9.63 -18.01
CA ASP A 308 -5.61 -9.71 -16.54
C ASP A 308 -6.28 -8.51 -15.89
N PRO A 309 -7.06 -8.69 -14.79
CA PRO A 309 -7.67 -7.56 -14.06
C PRO A 309 -6.65 -6.53 -13.57
N MET A 310 -5.45 -6.97 -13.17
CA MET A 310 -4.38 -6.06 -12.75
C MET A 310 -3.87 -5.22 -13.93
N ALA A 311 -3.67 -5.82 -15.12
CA ALA A 311 -3.24 -5.06 -16.29
C ALA A 311 -4.27 -4.00 -16.70
N THR A 312 -5.57 -4.28 -16.53
CA THR A 312 -6.66 -3.33 -16.75
C THR A 312 -6.58 -2.16 -15.75
N LEU A 313 -6.42 -2.46 -14.47
CA LEU A 313 -6.26 -1.44 -13.42
C LEU A 313 -5.02 -0.57 -13.65
N LEU A 314 -3.88 -1.19 -14.00
CA LEU A 314 -2.66 -0.47 -14.33
C LEU A 314 -2.82 0.44 -15.55
N GLY A 315 -3.53 -0.01 -16.58
CA GLY A 315 -3.82 0.77 -17.78
C GLY A 315 -4.61 2.05 -17.49
N ALA A 316 -5.45 2.05 -16.45
CA ALA A 316 -6.17 3.23 -15.99
C ALA A 316 -5.31 4.14 -15.08
N ALA A 317 -4.49 3.55 -14.22
CA ALA A 317 -3.81 4.22 -13.10
C ALA A 317 -2.37 4.67 -13.41
N VAL A 318 -1.73 4.12 -14.44
CA VAL A 318 -0.32 4.37 -14.76
C VAL A 318 -0.21 4.97 -16.17
N ALA A 319 0.60 6.01 -16.32
CA ALA A 319 0.81 6.66 -17.61
C ALA A 319 1.34 5.67 -18.68
N PRO A 320 0.84 5.72 -19.93
CA PRO A 320 1.21 4.76 -20.96
C PRO A 320 2.71 4.58 -21.19
N PRO A 321 3.57 5.62 -21.16
CA PRO A 321 5.03 5.44 -21.30
C PRO A 321 5.65 4.64 -20.13
N VAL A 322 5.17 4.85 -18.89
CA VAL A 322 5.63 4.08 -17.73
C VAL A 322 5.23 2.62 -17.86
N LEU A 323 3.98 2.36 -18.26
CA LEU A 323 3.49 1.00 -18.48
C LEU A 323 4.25 0.28 -19.60
N ALA A 324 4.63 1.02 -20.68
CA ALA A 324 5.49 0.50 -21.74
C ALA A 324 6.89 0.13 -21.21
N ARG A 325 7.50 0.99 -20.37
CA ARG A 325 8.79 0.69 -19.72
C ARG A 325 8.69 -0.51 -18.78
N MET A 326 7.62 -0.62 -17.99
CA MET A 326 7.37 -1.79 -17.13
C MET A 326 7.30 -3.10 -17.92
N ARG A 327 6.69 -3.08 -19.11
CA ARG A 327 6.62 -4.26 -19.99
C ARG A 327 7.96 -4.56 -20.64
N ALA A 328 8.65 -3.54 -21.16
CA ALA A 328 9.95 -3.69 -21.81
C ALA A 328 11.03 -4.24 -20.85
N TYR A 329 10.86 -4.07 -19.54
CA TYR A 329 11.73 -4.68 -18.53
C TYR A 329 11.88 -6.20 -18.72
N TYR A 330 10.86 -6.87 -19.27
CA TYR A 330 10.84 -8.32 -19.45
C TYR A 330 11.32 -8.77 -20.83
N ASP A 331 11.67 -7.83 -21.71
CA ASP A 331 12.21 -8.16 -23.04
C ASP A 331 13.67 -8.63 -22.90
N GLN A 332 14.02 -9.69 -23.60
CA GLN A 332 15.38 -10.21 -23.74
C GLN A 332 16.15 -10.39 -22.41
N ARG A 333 15.48 -10.93 -21.39
CA ARG A 333 16.09 -11.21 -20.09
C ARG A 333 17.15 -12.31 -20.17
N ASP A 334 18.34 -12.06 -19.59
CA ASP A 334 19.38 -13.10 -19.46
C ASP A 334 18.89 -14.24 -18.54
N PRO A 335 18.82 -15.48 -19.02
CA PRO A 335 18.36 -16.63 -18.22
C PRO A 335 19.18 -16.84 -16.93
N LYS A 336 20.49 -16.53 -16.94
CA LYS A 336 21.35 -16.67 -15.76
C LYS A 336 20.99 -15.64 -14.68
N VAL A 337 20.68 -14.41 -15.08
CA VAL A 337 20.24 -13.35 -14.16
C VAL A 337 18.89 -13.73 -13.54
N VAL A 338 17.95 -14.24 -14.35
CA VAL A 338 16.64 -14.71 -13.90
C VAL A 338 16.78 -15.88 -12.92
N GLU A 339 17.63 -16.87 -13.22
CA GLU A 339 17.84 -18.02 -12.34
C GLU A 339 18.47 -17.58 -10.99
N GLY A 340 19.49 -16.73 -11.02
CA GLY A 340 20.05 -16.18 -9.79
C GLY A 340 19.05 -15.35 -8.97
N ALA A 341 18.12 -14.65 -9.64
CA ALA A 341 17.04 -13.94 -8.95
C ALA A 341 16.05 -14.92 -8.29
N ARG A 342 15.68 -16.01 -8.96
CA ARG A 342 14.80 -17.06 -8.41
C ARG A 342 15.39 -17.71 -7.17
N GLN A 343 16.68 -18.02 -7.19
CA GLN A 343 17.39 -18.62 -6.03
C GLN A 343 17.35 -17.67 -4.83
N ARG A 344 17.63 -16.38 -5.03
CA ARG A 344 17.53 -15.37 -3.96
C ARG A 344 16.09 -15.18 -3.47
N TYR A 345 15.15 -15.18 -4.39
CA TYR A 345 13.72 -15.05 -4.04
C TYR A 345 13.21 -16.23 -3.21
N ALA A 346 13.66 -17.45 -3.51
CA ALA A 346 13.32 -18.64 -2.75
C ALA A 346 13.79 -18.58 -1.28
N ILE A 347 14.85 -17.82 -0.95
CA ILE A 347 15.26 -17.54 0.42
C ILE A 347 14.15 -16.80 1.17
N LEU A 348 13.60 -15.75 0.54
CA LEU A 348 12.54 -14.93 1.14
C LEU A 348 11.26 -15.72 1.32
N GLN A 349 10.84 -16.49 0.30
CA GLN A 349 9.63 -17.32 0.38
C GLN A 349 9.74 -18.33 1.52
N ARG A 350 10.87 -19.04 1.65
CA ARG A 350 11.10 -19.99 2.74
C ARG A 350 11.13 -19.31 4.11
N SER A 351 11.74 -18.14 4.22
CA SER A 351 11.76 -17.36 5.47
C SER A 351 10.36 -16.91 5.87
N LEU A 352 9.56 -16.41 4.92
CA LEU A 352 8.17 -16.02 5.19
C LEU A 352 7.31 -17.21 5.59
N ALA A 353 7.45 -18.36 4.91
CA ALA A 353 6.73 -19.59 5.26
C ALA A 353 7.05 -20.05 6.71
N LYS A 354 8.32 -20.03 7.11
CA LYS A 354 8.73 -20.37 8.50
C LYS A 354 8.14 -19.39 9.52
N LEU A 355 8.20 -18.09 9.24
CA LEU A 355 7.61 -17.06 10.11
C LEU A 355 6.10 -17.25 10.24
N ASN A 356 5.40 -17.50 9.13
CA ASN A 356 3.96 -17.75 9.13
C ASN A 356 3.59 -19.01 9.92
N ALA A 357 4.30 -20.11 9.70
CA ALA A 357 4.09 -21.38 10.44
C ALA A 357 4.32 -21.22 11.94
N ALA A 358 5.27 -20.37 12.35
CA ALA A 358 5.55 -20.06 13.74
C ALA A 358 4.59 -19.03 14.36
N GLY A 359 3.64 -18.49 13.59
CA GLY A 359 2.67 -17.49 14.06
C GLY A 359 3.24 -16.09 14.24
N ALA A 360 4.31 -15.73 13.54
CA ALA A 360 4.91 -14.41 13.59
C ALA A 360 3.91 -13.32 13.17
N ARG A 361 4.13 -12.10 13.66
CA ARG A 361 3.33 -10.92 13.32
C ARG A 361 3.72 -10.37 11.95
N ILE A 362 3.20 -11.01 10.88
CA ILE A 362 3.42 -10.56 9.50
C ILE A 362 2.39 -9.46 9.18
N VAL A 363 2.85 -8.35 8.56
CA VAL A 363 2.02 -7.23 8.09
C VAL A 363 2.32 -6.93 6.62
N LEU A 364 1.34 -6.35 5.92
CA LEU A 364 1.45 -6.01 4.50
C LEU A 364 2.38 -4.79 4.32
N GLY A 365 3.54 -5.00 3.74
CA GLY A 365 4.46 -3.96 3.28
C GLY A 365 5.11 -4.42 1.97
N ALA A 366 5.08 -3.57 0.94
CA ALA A 366 5.52 -3.90 -0.41
C ALA A 366 6.72 -3.08 -0.89
N ASP A 367 7.25 -2.18 -0.05
CA ASP A 367 8.32 -1.24 -0.46
C ASP A 367 7.90 -0.39 -1.68
N THR A 368 6.65 0.09 -1.62
CA THR A 368 5.95 0.74 -2.73
C THR A 368 6.48 2.15 -2.96
N GLY A 369 6.45 2.60 -4.21
CA GLY A 369 6.91 3.95 -4.60
C GLY A 369 8.35 3.98 -5.06
N LEU A 370 9.04 2.85 -5.17
CA LEU A 370 10.28 2.71 -5.94
C LEU A 370 9.99 2.87 -7.44
N GLU A 371 11.04 3.05 -8.26
CA GLU A 371 10.87 3.23 -9.70
C GLU A 371 10.08 2.09 -10.34
N ASP A 372 9.01 2.44 -11.07
CA ASP A 372 8.08 1.50 -11.69
C ASP A 372 7.46 0.47 -10.73
N HIS A 373 7.25 0.90 -9.48
CA HIS A 373 6.57 0.12 -8.45
C HIS A 373 5.38 0.91 -7.88
N PRO A 374 4.29 1.08 -8.67
CA PRO A 374 3.20 1.99 -8.36
C PRO A 374 2.42 1.62 -7.11
N PHE A 375 1.93 2.64 -6.43
CA PHE A 375 1.08 2.53 -5.25
C PHE A 375 -0.18 1.70 -5.55
N GLY A 376 -0.58 0.88 -4.58
CA GLY A 376 -1.70 -0.02 -4.67
C GLY A 376 -1.45 -1.27 -5.53
N PHE A 377 -0.78 -1.11 -6.67
CA PHE A 377 -0.33 -2.23 -7.49
C PHE A 377 0.61 -3.16 -6.71
N ALA A 378 1.61 -2.60 -6.07
CA ALA A 378 2.59 -3.35 -5.31
C ALA A 378 1.93 -4.13 -4.15
N GLU A 379 0.98 -3.52 -3.43
CA GLU A 379 0.23 -4.15 -2.35
C GLU A 379 -0.63 -5.32 -2.85
N GLN A 380 -1.26 -5.17 -4.01
CA GLN A 380 -2.04 -6.23 -4.64
C GLN A 380 -1.16 -7.41 -5.10
N LEU A 381 0.06 -7.14 -5.56
CA LEU A 381 1.05 -8.18 -5.87
C LEU A 381 1.63 -8.81 -4.60
N GLU A 382 1.85 -8.04 -3.54
CA GLU A 382 2.37 -8.54 -2.28
C GLU A 382 1.41 -9.54 -1.65
N LEU A 383 0.10 -9.28 -1.66
CA LEU A 383 -0.91 -10.25 -1.22
C LEU A 383 -0.78 -11.58 -1.96
N GLN A 384 -0.61 -11.54 -3.28
CA GLN A 384 -0.42 -12.73 -4.09
C GLN A 384 0.89 -13.44 -3.74
N ALA A 385 2.01 -12.70 -3.65
CA ALA A 385 3.32 -13.24 -3.32
C ALA A 385 3.36 -13.87 -1.92
N MET A 386 2.64 -13.29 -0.94
CA MET A 386 2.50 -13.86 0.41
C MET A 386 1.78 -15.22 0.38
N VAL A 387 0.72 -15.35 -0.44
CA VAL A 387 0.01 -16.63 -0.60
C VAL A 387 0.88 -17.64 -1.36
N GLU A 388 1.56 -17.23 -2.41
CA GLU A 388 2.52 -18.08 -3.15
C GLU A 388 3.69 -18.55 -2.27
N ALA A 389 4.05 -17.78 -1.23
CA ALA A 389 5.04 -18.16 -0.21
C ALA A 389 4.46 -19.04 0.92
N GLY A 390 3.19 -19.51 0.80
CA GLY A 390 2.59 -20.48 1.70
C GLY A 390 1.65 -19.92 2.78
N MET A 391 1.30 -18.63 2.75
CA MET A 391 0.24 -18.11 3.60
C MET A 391 -1.13 -18.49 3.05
N ALA A 392 -2.09 -18.83 3.92
CA ALA A 392 -3.48 -18.93 3.49
C ALA A 392 -4.04 -17.55 3.09
N PRO A 393 -4.94 -17.44 2.10
CA PRO A 393 -5.55 -16.15 1.72
C PRO A 393 -6.12 -15.37 2.90
N ALA A 394 -6.76 -16.04 3.86
CA ALA A 394 -7.27 -15.42 5.08
C ALA A 394 -6.15 -14.78 5.93
N GLN A 395 -4.98 -15.42 6.02
CA GLN A 395 -3.83 -14.89 6.76
C GLN A 395 -3.25 -13.65 6.06
N ALA A 396 -3.17 -13.65 4.73
CA ALA A 396 -2.71 -12.50 3.94
C ALA A 396 -3.68 -11.31 4.10
N ILE A 397 -5.00 -11.54 4.10
CA ILE A 397 -6.01 -10.51 4.36
C ILE A 397 -5.84 -9.94 5.78
N VAL A 398 -5.68 -10.79 6.81
CA VAL A 398 -5.43 -10.34 8.19
C VAL A 398 -4.15 -9.51 8.29
N ALA A 399 -3.08 -9.89 7.59
CA ALA A 399 -1.82 -9.14 7.54
C ALA A 399 -2.00 -7.75 6.91
N ALA A 400 -2.89 -7.62 5.92
CA ALA A 400 -3.17 -6.38 5.19
C ALA A 400 -4.27 -5.51 5.83
N THR A 401 -4.91 -5.97 6.90
CA THR A 401 -6.05 -5.29 7.52
C THR A 401 -5.86 -5.13 9.02
N SER A 402 -6.35 -6.04 9.85
CA SER A 402 -6.31 -5.88 11.31
C SER A 402 -4.90 -5.87 11.91
N ARG A 403 -3.98 -6.71 11.40
CA ARG A 403 -2.60 -6.71 11.90
C ARG A 403 -1.86 -5.45 11.49
N ALA A 404 -2.05 -4.97 10.25
CA ALA A 404 -1.48 -3.71 9.79
C ALA A 404 -2.06 -2.52 10.60
N ALA A 405 -3.38 -2.49 10.84
CA ALA A 405 -3.99 -1.48 11.68
C ALA A 405 -3.42 -1.47 13.12
N ALA A 406 -3.32 -2.66 13.73
CA ALA A 406 -2.73 -2.79 15.07
C ALA A 406 -1.24 -2.40 15.09
N PHE A 407 -0.51 -2.73 14.01
CA PHE A 407 0.89 -2.29 13.86
C PHE A 407 1.01 -0.77 13.76
N LEU A 408 0.11 -0.10 13.07
CA LEU A 408 0.10 1.37 12.93
C LEU A 408 -0.65 2.10 14.07
N ASN A 409 -1.07 1.41 15.14
CA ASN A 409 -1.89 1.96 16.23
C ASN A 409 -3.22 2.57 15.77
N LEU A 410 -3.76 2.13 14.64
CA LEU A 410 -5.06 2.56 14.14
C LEU A 410 -6.16 1.78 14.84
N ARG A 411 -6.90 2.48 15.72
CA ARG A 411 -7.94 1.83 16.55
C ARG A 411 -9.30 1.76 15.88
N ASP A 412 -9.49 2.54 14.82
CA ASP A 412 -10.78 2.78 14.17
C ASP A 412 -11.00 1.97 12.88
N THR A 413 -9.98 1.35 12.31
CA THR A 413 -10.05 0.68 11.00
C THR A 413 -9.44 -0.73 11.00
N GLY A 414 -9.44 -1.40 9.85
CA GLY A 414 -8.83 -2.72 9.62
C GLY A 414 -9.72 -3.91 10.01
N VAL A 415 -10.90 -3.69 10.60
CA VAL A 415 -11.87 -4.73 10.97
C VAL A 415 -13.29 -4.24 10.71
N LEU A 416 -14.16 -5.09 10.18
CA LEU A 416 -15.58 -4.80 10.00
C LEU A 416 -16.39 -5.20 11.23
N ARG A 417 -16.52 -4.27 12.18
CA ARG A 417 -17.30 -4.43 13.41
C ARG A 417 -18.02 -3.12 13.78
N ALA A 418 -19.09 -3.24 14.55
CA ALA A 418 -19.75 -2.06 15.13
C ALA A 418 -18.73 -1.20 15.91
N GLY A 419 -18.83 0.12 15.77
CA GLY A 419 -17.90 1.09 16.37
C GLY A 419 -16.60 1.30 15.60
N LYS A 420 -16.42 0.67 14.44
CA LYS A 420 -15.28 0.91 13.53
C LYS A 420 -15.69 1.82 12.40
N ARG A 421 -14.70 2.50 11.83
CA ARG A 421 -14.84 3.31 10.63
C ARG A 421 -15.26 2.42 9.45
N ALA A 422 -16.16 2.90 8.64
CA ALA A 422 -16.63 2.19 7.46
C ALA A 422 -15.65 2.36 6.29
N ASP A 423 -14.50 1.66 6.38
CA ASP A 423 -13.47 1.59 5.34
C ASP A 423 -13.43 0.14 4.80
N PHE A 424 -14.06 -0.11 3.64
CA PHE A 424 -14.17 -1.48 3.11
C PHE A 424 -14.25 -1.54 1.59
N LEU A 425 -13.90 -2.71 1.06
CA LEU A 425 -14.02 -3.10 -0.33
C LEU A 425 -15.24 -3.98 -0.52
N VAL A 426 -15.96 -3.79 -1.60
CA VAL A 426 -16.93 -4.74 -2.16
C VAL A 426 -16.29 -5.36 -3.40
N LEU A 427 -16.14 -6.68 -3.38
CA LEU A 427 -15.47 -7.46 -4.41
C LEU A 427 -16.46 -8.29 -5.22
N ASP A 428 -16.21 -8.44 -6.52
CA ASP A 428 -17.02 -9.26 -7.42
C ASP A 428 -16.83 -10.79 -7.23
N ALA A 429 -15.77 -11.18 -6.48
CA ALA A 429 -15.46 -12.58 -6.24
C ALA A 429 -14.85 -12.79 -4.85
N ASN A 430 -14.78 -14.05 -4.41
CA ASN A 430 -14.29 -14.44 -3.09
C ASN A 430 -12.75 -14.46 -3.03
N PRO A 431 -12.09 -13.56 -2.26
CA PRO A 431 -10.64 -13.54 -2.13
C PRO A 431 -10.07 -14.69 -1.27
N LEU A 432 -10.92 -15.42 -0.55
CA LEU A 432 -10.49 -16.62 0.17
C LEU A 432 -10.32 -17.82 -0.75
N ALA A 433 -11.01 -17.83 -1.91
CA ALA A 433 -10.83 -18.86 -2.92
C ALA A 433 -9.62 -18.56 -3.82
N ASP A 434 -9.39 -17.30 -4.15
CA ASP A 434 -8.25 -16.81 -4.90
C ASP A 434 -7.95 -15.38 -4.44
N ILE A 435 -6.77 -15.16 -3.86
CA ILE A 435 -6.37 -13.86 -3.31
C ILE A 435 -6.35 -12.75 -4.37
N THR A 436 -6.15 -13.09 -5.64
CA THR A 436 -6.19 -12.12 -6.75
C THR A 436 -7.56 -11.47 -6.94
N ASN A 437 -8.62 -12.06 -6.39
CA ASN A 437 -9.95 -11.47 -6.38
C ASN A 437 -10.06 -10.17 -5.57
N THR A 438 -9.08 -9.84 -4.72
CA THR A 438 -8.95 -8.51 -4.10
C THR A 438 -8.83 -7.37 -5.11
N ARG A 439 -8.45 -7.66 -6.35
CA ARG A 439 -8.35 -6.73 -7.48
C ARG A 439 -9.71 -6.42 -8.13
N ARG A 440 -10.71 -7.27 -7.90
CA ARG A 440 -12.04 -7.18 -8.52
C ARG A 440 -12.98 -6.30 -7.69
N ILE A 441 -12.56 -5.05 -7.47
CA ILE A 441 -13.28 -4.08 -6.64
C ILE A 441 -14.44 -3.50 -7.43
N SER A 442 -15.69 -3.81 -7.04
CA SER A 442 -16.90 -3.20 -7.59
C SER A 442 -17.28 -1.90 -6.87
N ARG A 443 -17.06 -1.82 -5.54
CA ARG A 443 -17.25 -0.59 -4.75
C ARG A 443 -16.13 -0.43 -3.73
N LEU A 444 -15.79 0.82 -3.45
CA LEU A 444 -14.86 1.21 -2.40
C LEU A 444 -15.59 2.21 -1.49
N VAL A 445 -15.69 1.89 -0.21
CA VAL A 445 -16.31 2.75 0.80
C VAL A 445 -15.25 3.17 1.80
N ILE A 446 -15.07 4.48 1.99
CA ILE A 446 -14.09 5.07 2.92
C ILE A 446 -14.78 6.10 3.79
N GLY A 447 -14.74 5.90 5.11
CA GLY A 447 -15.46 6.76 6.05
C GLY A 447 -16.95 6.82 5.76
N GLY A 448 -17.55 5.69 5.37
CA GLY A 448 -18.97 5.59 5.06
C GLY A 448 -19.37 6.16 3.69
N ALA A 449 -18.48 6.86 3.01
CA ALA A 449 -18.76 7.44 1.69
C ALA A 449 -18.23 6.51 0.57
N GLU A 450 -19.04 6.29 -0.46
CA GLU A 450 -18.59 5.57 -1.65
C GLU A 450 -17.61 6.46 -2.45
N VAL A 451 -16.45 5.90 -2.74
CA VAL A 451 -15.40 6.53 -3.56
C VAL A 451 -15.74 6.33 -5.04
N ASP A 452 -15.88 7.43 -5.78
CA ASP A 452 -15.91 7.38 -7.24
C ASP A 452 -14.51 7.12 -7.78
N ARG A 453 -14.16 5.82 -7.96
CA ARG A 453 -12.83 5.41 -8.42
C ARG A 453 -12.44 6.02 -9.78
N PRO A 454 -13.32 6.15 -10.80
CA PRO A 454 -13.03 6.90 -12.01
C PRO A 454 -12.56 8.33 -11.78
N SER A 455 -13.10 9.03 -10.78
CA SER A 455 -12.69 10.41 -10.47
C SER A 455 -11.27 10.54 -9.91
N LEU A 456 -10.64 9.43 -9.48
CA LEU A 456 -9.24 9.40 -9.06
C LEU A 456 -8.27 9.40 -10.25
N ILE A 457 -8.70 8.94 -11.44
CA ILE A 457 -7.83 8.77 -12.61
C ILE A 457 -7.11 10.06 -13.02
N PRO A 458 -7.76 11.23 -13.08
CA PRO A 458 -7.07 12.49 -13.41
C PRO A 458 -5.98 12.87 -12.40
N LEU A 459 -6.09 12.43 -11.14
CA LEU A 459 -5.09 12.72 -10.11
C LEU A 459 -3.85 11.84 -10.22
N MET A 460 -3.94 10.70 -10.93
CA MET A 460 -2.89 9.69 -11.01
C MET A 460 -1.96 9.85 -12.24
N ARG A 461 -2.25 10.80 -13.12
CA ARG A 461 -1.57 10.99 -14.42
C ARG A 461 -0.71 12.23 -14.47
#